data_35b78db1fc6b3d366c99ba53ca389bce
#
_entry.id   35b78db1fc6b3d366c99ba53ca389bce
#
_cell.length_a   1.000
_cell.length_b   1.000
_cell.length_c   1.000
_cell.angle_alpha   90.00
_cell.angle_beta   90.00
_cell.angle_gamma   90.00
#
_symmetry.space_group_name_H-M   'P 1'
#
loop_
_entity.id
_entity.type
_entity.pdbx_description
1 polymer ?
#
loop_
_entity_poly.entity_id
_entity_poly.type
_entity_poly.pdbx_seq_one_letter_code
_entity_poly.pdbx_strand_id
1 'polypeptide(L)'
;FIGSHRNRLRFQEQYECFFLIADLHMLTTKPDEESIEHIAEIARLIVLDHLAIGIDPTKVIFYLQSAVHEVYELQLLLSSLVTVERLQQLPTIKDMAAAAGLDQIPYNLLGYPVLQTADILMPRANLVPVGKDNESHVELARQIARRFNNAYADVFPLPDPYVEGGTLVGTDGQAKMSKSLDNAIFLSDDARTVERRVMGMYTDPNRVRADIPGTVEGNPVFIYHDTFNPNKVEVDDLKQRYRTGHVGDVEVKQKLAAALNHFLEPMRDRRAIYEAQTGFVDELIYNGTQRAREEARQTLSAVKKAMGLSGAWNRISRAAEKRLKKQEPT
;
A
#
# COMPACT_ATOMS: atom_id res chain seq x y z
N PHE A 1 -4.56 5.14 -8.59
CA PHE A 1 -3.57 6.21 -8.85
C PHE A 1 -3.85 7.47 -8.01
N ILE A 2 -5.08 7.95 -7.95
CA ILE A 2 -5.44 9.30 -7.46
C ILE A 2 -5.09 9.53 -5.99
N GLY A 3 -5.25 8.55 -5.14
CA GLY A 3 -4.88 8.65 -3.73
C GLY A 3 -3.39 8.42 -3.52
N SER A 4 -3.00 7.18 -3.30
CA SER A 4 -1.67 6.84 -2.79
C SER A 4 -0.52 7.02 -3.78
N HIS A 5 -0.70 6.69 -5.07
CA HIS A 5 0.42 6.78 -6.04
C HIS A 5 0.83 8.21 -6.35
N ARG A 6 -0.14 9.13 -6.50
CA ARG A 6 0.14 10.55 -6.73
C ARG A 6 0.97 11.17 -5.60
N ASN A 7 0.69 10.75 -4.36
CA ASN A 7 1.46 11.20 -3.21
C ASN A 7 2.86 10.64 -3.17
N ARG A 8 3.01 9.36 -3.50
CA ARG A 8 4.33 8.72 -3.57
C ARG A 8 5.25 9.43 -4.55
N LEU A 9 4.74 9.85 -5.73
CA LEU A 9 5.49 10.65 -6.70
C LEU A 9 5.97 11.98 -6.14
N ARG A 10 5.17 12.63 -5.30
CA ARG A 10 5.56 13.89 -4.66
C ARG A 10 6.54 13.67 -3.52
N PHE A 11 6.30 12.63 -2.69
CA PHE A 11 7.10 12.38 -1.50
C PHE A 11 8.50 11.88 -1.80
N GLN A 12 8.72 11.15 -2.90
CA GLN A 12 10.07 10.74 -3.31
C GLN A 12 11.03 11.92 -3.53
N GLU A 13 10.52 13.14 -3.79
CA GLU A 13 11.33 14.35 -3.96
C GLU A 13 11.68 15.03 -2.63
N GLN A 14 11.03 14.65 -1.53
CA GLN A 14 11.09 15.37 -0.25
C GLN A 14 11.57 14.50 0.91
N TYR A 15 11.43 13.18 0.80
CA TYR A 15 11.68 12.22 1.87
C TYR A 15 12.51 11.03 1.37
N GLU A 16 13.26 10.42 2.28
CA GLU A 16 13.75 9.06 2.08
C GLU A 16 12.56 8.10 2.20
N CYS A 17 12.23 7.41 1.12
CA CYS A 17 11.00 6.61 1.02
C CYS A 17 11.30 5.12 1.10
N PHE A 18 10.67 4.45 2.07
CA PHE A 18 10.68 3.00 2.21
C PHE A 18 9.37 2.42 1.68
N PHE A 19 9.44 1.65 0.60
CA PHE A 19 8.27 1.05 -0.05
C PHE A 19 8.22 -0.44 0.28
N LEU A 20 7.41 -0.75 1.27
CA LEU A 20 7.20 -2.10 1.76
C LEU A 20 6.38 -2.94 0.79
N ILE A 21 6.88 -4.11 0.44
CA ILE A 21 6.11 -5.20 -0.18
C ILE A 21 5.68 -6.13 0.95
N ALA A 22 4.43 -5.99 1.38
CA ALA A 22 3.88 -6.61 2.58
C ALA A 22 3.41 -8.06 2.30
N ASP A 23 4.30 -8.94 1.93
CA ASP A 23 4.01 -10.32 1.57
C ASP A 23 3.48 -11.16 2.75
N LEU A 24 3.86 -10.86 3.98
CA LEU A 24 3.33 -11.55 5.16
C LEU A 24 1.89 -11.17 5.51
N HIS A 25 1.42 -10.00 5.08
CA HIS A 25 0.04 -9.60 5.32
C HIS A 25 -0.97 -10.48 4.60
N MET A 26 -0.58 -11.15 3.51
CA MET A 26 -1.44 -12.13 2.85
C MET A 26 -1.82 -13.30 3.77
N LEU A 27 -0.93 -13.69 4.68
CA LEU A 27 -1.17 -14.78 5.63
C LEU A 27 -2.31 -14.49 6.63
N THR A 28 -2.76 -13.24 6.73
CA THR A 28 -3.89 -12.86 7.60
C THR A 28 -5.23 -13.40 7.10
N THR A 29 -5.40 -13.55 5.78
CA THR A 29 -6.67 -13.93 5.16
C THR A 29 -6.55 -15.05 4.13
N LYS A 30 -5.37 -15.26 3.53
CA LYS A 30 -5.12 -16.26 2.47
C LYS A 30 -3.78 -16.99 2.69
N PRO A 31 -3.67 -17.84 3.72
CA PRO A 31 -2.45 -18.58 4.00
C PRO A 31 -2.34 -19.89 3.19
N ASP A 32 -2.87 -19.93 1.97
CA ASP A 32 -2.84 -21.11 1.09
C ASP A 32 -1.53 -21.18 0.29
N GLU A 33 -1.14 -22.40 -0.07
CA GLU A 33 0.12 -22.70 -0.77
C GLU A 33 0.20 -22.00 -2.13
N GLU A 34 -0.89 -21.99 -2.89
CA GLU A 34 -0.95 -21.34 -4.21
C GLU A 34 -0.65 -19.85 -4.12
N SER A 35 -1.23 -19.15 -3.13
CA SER A 35 -0.96 -17.73 -2.88
C SER A 35 0.50 -17.48 -2.49
N ILE A 36 1.12 -18.38 -1.74
CA ILE A 36 2.51 -18.27 -1.30
C ILE A 36 3.48 -18.47 -2.46
N GLU A 37 3.23 -19.42 -3.36
CA GLU A 37 4.08 -19.66 -4.53
C GLU A 37 4.20 -18.45 -5.44
N HIS A 38 3.16 -17.63 -5.56
CA HIS A 38 3.12 -16.45 -6.42
C HIS A 38 3.70 -15.16 -5.80
N ILE A 39 4.17 -15.19 -4.55
CA ILE A 39 4.68 -13.99 -3.84
C ILE A 39 5.75 -13.26 -4.66
N ALA A 40 6.72 -13.98 -5.19
CA ALA A 40 7.83 -13.35 -5.92
C ALA A 40 7.35 -12.66 -7.21
N GLU A 41 6.42 -13.27 -7.93
CA GLU A 41 5.82 -12.70 -9.13
C GLU A 41 5.00 -11.44 -8.80
N ILE A 42 4.16 -11.53 -7.79
CA ILE A 42 3.33 -10.40 -7.31
C ILE A 42 4.23 -9.24 -6.85
N ALA A 43 5.31 -9.53 -6.13
CA ALA A 43 6.27 -8.53 -5.69
C ALA A 43 6.89 -7.78 -6.87
N ARG A 44 7.31 -8.49 -7.93
CA ARG A 44 7.82 -7.87 -9.16
C ARG A 44 6.78 -6.98 -9.84
N LEU A 45 5.54 -7.46 -9.95
CA LEU A 45 4.44 -6.69 -10.56
C LEU A 45 4.14 -5.40 -9.78
N ILE A 46 4.15 -5.45 -8.45
CA ILE A 46 3.97 -4.27 -7.59
C ILE A 46 5.06 -3.24 -7.84
N VAL A 47 6.34 -3.65 -7.91
CA VAL A 47 7.46 -2.75 -8.19
C VAL A 47 7.35 -2.17 -9.60
N LEU A 48 7.05 -3.01 -10.61
CA LEU A 48 6.82 -2.56 -11.99
C LEU A 48 5.70 -1.51 -12.08
N ASP A 49 4.60 -1.68 -11.36
CA ASP A 49 3.53 -0.69 -11.32
C ASP A 49 4.01 0.65 -10.73
N HIS A 50 4.87 0.62 -9.69
CA HIS A 50 5.47 1.82 -9.14
C HIS A 50 6.44 2.52 -10.11
N LEU A 51 7.28 1.76 -10.80
CA LEU A 51 8.18 2.29 -11.83
C LEU A 51 7.38 2.85 -13.02
N ALA A 52 6.32 2.17 -13.43
CA ALA A 52 5.43 2.60 -14.50
C ALA A 52 4.78 3.96 -14.22
N ILE A 53 4.32 4.22 -13.00
CA ILE A 53 3.75 5.51 -12.62
C ILE A 53 4.80 6.64 -12.53
N GLY A 54 6.11 6.33 -12.54
CA GLY A 54 7.19 7.29 -12.52
C GLY A 54 7.94 7.41 -11.19
N ILE A 55 7.83 6.39 -10.32
CA ILE A 55 8.72 6.31 -9.16
C ILE A 55 10.16 6.09 -9.65
N ASP A 56 11.06 6.92 -9.18
CA ASP A 56 12.49 6.86 -9.48
C ASP A 56 13.16 5.82 -8.57
N PRO A 57 13.67 4.71 -9.14
CA PRO A 57 14.28 3.64 -8.35
C PRO A 57 15.54 4.06 -7.59
N THR A 58 16.14 5.20 -7.93
CA THR A 58 17.31 5.73 -7.21
C THR A 58 16.96 6.54 -5.97
N LYS A 59 15.68 6.93 -5.82
CA LYS A 59 15.19 7.79 -4.71
C LYS A 59 14.41 7.02 -3.65
N VAL A 60 14.06 5.76 -3.93
CA VAL A 60 13.21 4.97 -3.03
C VAL A 60 13.83 3.61 -2.74
N ILE A 61 13.42 3.02 -1.64
CA ILE A 61 13.88 1.71 -1.16
C ILE A 61 12.71 0.75 -1.24
N PHE A 62 12.69 -0.13 -2.27
CA PHE A 62 11.73 -1.24 -2.36
C PHE A 62 12.26 -2.43 -1.56
N TYR A 63 11.48 -2.95 -0.62
CA TYR A 63 11.93 -4.09 0.17
C TYR A 63 10.81 -5.10 0.44
N LEU A 64 11.20 -6.37 0.56
CA LEU A 64 10.32 -7.49 0.86
C LEU A 64 10.24 -7.67 2.38
N GLN A 65 9.03 -7.62 2.95
CA GLN A 65 8.80 -7.70 4.40
C GLN A 65 9.36 -8.98 5.00
N SER A 66 9.05 -10.14 4.41
CA SER A 66 9.49 -11.46 4.93
C SER A 66 11.01 -11.62 4.99
N ALA A 67 11.76 -10.87 4.19
CA ALA A 67 13.21 -10.91 4.17
C ALA A 67 13.88 -9.97 5.19
N VAL A 68 13.11 -9.13 5.92
CA VAL A 68 13.59 -8.27 7.01
C VAL A 68 13.27 -8.90 8.35
N HIS A 69 14.05 -9.89 8.77
CA HIS A 69 13.78 -10.71 9.95
C HIS A 69 13.72 -9.92 11.27
N GLU A 70 14.40 -8.80 11.33
CA GLU A 70 14.46 -7.90 12.47
C GLU A 70 13.07 -7.35 12.86
N VAL A 71 12.14 -7.27 11.89
CA VAL A 71 10.75 -6.83 12.10
C VAL A 71 10.01 -7.79 13.04
N TYR A 72 10.27 -9.09 12.98
CA TYR A 72 9.60 -10.07 13.84
C TYR A 72 9.99 -9.94 15.31
N GLU A 73 11.28 -9.70 15.59
CA GLU A 73 11.74 -9.44 16.96
C GLU A 73 11.17 -8.09 17.44
N LEU A 74 11.16 -7.07 16.59
CA LEU A 74 10.56 -5.78 16.91
C LEU A 74 9.06 -5.90 17.20
N GLN A 75 8.29 -6.61 16.37
CA GLN A 75 6.88 -6.89 16.61
C GLN A 75 6.66 -7.55 17.97
N LEU A 76 7.46 -8.58 18.31
CA LEU A 76 7.35 -9.25 19.61
C LEU A 76 7.57 -8.29 20.78
N LEU A 77 8.58 -7.43 20.71
CA LEU A 77 8.89 -6.47 21.77
C LEU A 77 7.78 -5.42 21.91
N LEU A 78 7.24 -4.92 20.78
CA LEU A 78 6.15 -3.95 20.76
C LEU A 78 4.82 -4.54 21.21
N SER A 79 4.59 -5.85 21.04
CA SER A 79 3.37 -6.53 21.47
C SER A 79 3.11 -6.40 22.98
N SER A 80 4.15 -6.24 23.78
CA SER A 80 4.02 -6.01 25.24
C SER A 80 3.40 -4.66 25.62
N LEU A 81 3.26 -3.75 24.66
CA LEU A 81 2.78 -2.38 24.88
C LEU A 81 1.32 -2.18 24.43
N VAL A 82 0.63 -3.23 23.98
CA VAL A 82 -0.75 -3.14 23.51
C VAL A 82 -1.58 -4.28 24.09
N THR A 83 -2.85 -4.02 24.41
CA THR A 83 -3.76 -5.06 24.91
C THR A 83 -4.61 -5.66 23.80
N VAL A 84 -5.13 -6.87 24.03
CA VAL A 84 -6.05 -7.56 23.11
C VAL A 84 -7.30 -6.71 22.87
N GLU A 85 -7.88 -6.13 23.92
CA GLU A 85 -9.08 -5.29 23.84
C GLU A 85 -8.84 -4.08 22.93
N ARG A 86 -7.64 -3.47 22.98
CA ARG A 86 -7.29 -2.34 22.11
C ARG A 86 -7.21 -2.77 20.64
N LEU A 87 -6.67 -3.93 20.35
CA LEU A 87 -6.61 -4.49 18.98
C LEU A 87 -8.02 -4.81 18.46
N GLN A 88 -8.87 -5.42 19.27
CA GLN A 88 -10.25 -5.74 18.91
C GLN A 88 -11.14 -4.51 18.63
N GLN A 89 -10.74 -3.33 19.11
CA GLN A 89 -11.43 -2.05 18.84
C GLN A 89 -11.09 -1.47 17.45
N LEU A 90 -10.10 -2.02 16.74
CA LEU A 90 -9.78 -1.57 15.37
C LEU A 90 -10.90 -2.03 14.42
N PRO A 91 -11.53 -1.11 13.67
CA PRO A 91 -12.64 -1.46 12.77
C PRO A 91 -12.25 -2.53 11.75
N THR A 92 -11.06 -2.42 11.19
CA THR A 92 -10.53 -3.30 10.14
C THR A 92 -10.41 -4.76 10.54
N ILE A 93 -10.19 -5.08 11.82
CA ILE A 93 -10.12 -6.47 12.32
C ILE A 93 -11.45 -7.19 12.08
N LYS A 94 -12.57 -6.54 12.43
CA LYS A 94 -13.92 -7.10 12.28
C LYS A 94 -14.31 -7.19 10.81
N ASP A 95 -14.02 -6.13 10.05
CA ASP A 95 -14.35 -6.06 8.62
C ASP A 95 -13.59 -7.13 7.82
N MET A 96 -12.31 -7.35 8.12
CA MET A 96 -11.50 -8.39 7.47
C MET A 96 -11.94 -9.79 7.85
N ALA A 97 -12.28 -10.04 9.12
CA ALA A 97 -12.81 -11.34 9.54
C ALA A 97 -14.12 -11.66 8.83
N ALA A 98 -15.03 -10.69 8.76
CA ALA A 98 -16.30 -10.82 8.06
C ALA A 98 -16.10 -11.04 6.55
N ALA A 99 -15.23 -10.27 5.91
CA ALA A 99 -14.93 -10.41 4.48
C ALA A 99 -14.29 -11.75 4.11
N ALA A 100 -13.51 -12.34 5.05
CA ALA A 100 -12.91 -13.66 4.90
C ALA A 100 -13.82 -14.81 5.34
N GLY A 101 -15.04 -14.53 5.83
CA GLY A 101 -15.98 -15.54 6.31
C GLY A 101 -15.50 -16.31 7.54
N LEU A 102 -14.72 -15.66 8.42
CA LEU A 102 -14.13 -16.29 9.60
C LEU A 102 -15.06 -16.15 10.80
N ASP A 103 -15.47 -17.29 11.38
CA ASP A 103 -16.27 -17.34 12.62
C ASP A 103 -15.44 -16.94 13.86
N GLN A 104 -14.14 -17.19 13.82
CA GLN A 104 -13.20 -16.85 14.87
C GLN A 104 -12.03 -16.06 14.29
N ILE A 105 -11.54 -15.07 15.03
CA ILE A 105 -10.42 -14.23 14.62
C ILE A 105 -9.12 -14.98 14.93
N PRO A 106 -8.33 -15.41 13.92
CA PRO A 106 -7.03 -16.02 14.13
C PRO A 106 -6.06 -15.03 14.79
N TYR A 107 -5.07 -15.56 15.52
CA TYR A 107 -4.08 -14.71 16.21
C TYR A 107 -3.30 -13.80 15.26
N ASN A 108 -2.94 -14.28 14.08
CA ASN A 108 -2.24 -13.45 13.08
C ASN A 108 -3.11 -12.28 12.57
N LEU A 109 -4.42 -12.49 12.39
CA LEU A 109 -5.36 -11.43 12.02
C LEU A 109 -5.55 -10.43 13.18
N LEU A 110 -5.58 -10.88 14.44
CA LEU A 110 -5.61 -9.99 15.60
C LEU A 110 -4.29 -9.22 15.76
N GLY A 111 -3.16 -9.87 15.48
CA GLY A 111 -1.80 -9.36 15.71
C GLY A 111 -1.22 -8.52 14.57
N TYR A 112 -1.80 -8.56 13.34
CA TYR A 112 -1.20 -7.86 12.20
C TYR A 112 -1.05 -6.34 12.38
N PRO A 113 -1.90 -5.61 13.14
CA PRO A 113 -1.67 -4.19 13.36
C PRO A 113 -0.40 -3.89 14.15
N VAL A 114 0.08 -4.85 14.94
CA VAL A 114 1.36 -4.75 15.64
C VAL A 114 2.53 -5.04 14.69
N LEU A 115 2.36 -5.97 13.74
CA LEU A 115 3.32 -6.17 12.65
C LEU A 115 3.43 -4.91 11.79
N GLN A 116 2.31 -4.34 11.39
CA GLN A 116 2.30 -3.06 10.66
C GLN A 116 2.93 -1.93 11.46
N THR A 117 2.71 -1.89 12.78
CA THR A 117 3.41 -0.94 13.66
C THR A 117 4.92 -1.14 13.62
N ALA A 118 5.39 -2.39 13.63
CA ALA A 118 6.81 -2.70 13.51
C ALA A 118 7.38 -2.27 12.16
N ASP A 119 6.65 -2.48 11.06
CA ASP A 119 7.03 -2.01 9.71
C ASP A 119 7.18 -0.48 9.65
N ILE A 120 6.28 0.26 10.30
CA ILE A 120 6.30 1.74 10.36
C ILE A 120 7.45 2.24 11.23
N LEU A 121 7.64 1.62 12.39
CA LEU A 121 8.64 2.07 13.36
C LEU A 121 10.07 1.58 13.07
N MET A 122 10.21 0.51 12.29
CA MET A 122 11.50 -0.04 11.88
C MET A 122 12.38 0.99 11.16
N PRO A 123 11.91 1.69 10.11
CA PRO A 123 12.67 2.75 9.46
C PRO A 123 12.57 4.09 10.21
N ARG A 124 11.96 4.12 11.40
CA ARG A 124 11.70 5.34 12.18
C ARG A 124 10.93 6.39 11.36
N ALA A 125 9.87 5.96 10.70
CA ALA A 125 9.08 6.80 9.82
C ALA A 125 8.47 8.01 10.56
N ASN A 126 8.55 9.19 9.93
CA ASN A 126 7.91 10.41 10.40
C ASN A 126 6.52 10.60 9.77
N LEU A 127 6.34 10.10 8.54
CA LEU A 127 5.13 10.26 7.75
C LEU A 127 4.74 8.94 7.10
N VAL A 128 3.45 8.60 7.19
CA VAL A 128 2.91 7.36 6.60
C VAL A 128 1.73 7.70 5.70
N PRO A 129 1.90 7.69 4.37
CA PRO A 129 0.80 7.87 3.43
C PRO A 129 -0.13 6.66 3.46
N VAL A 130 -1.39 6.87 3.82
CA VAL A 130 -2.38 5.79 3.95
C VAL A 130 -3.75 6.19 3.42
N GLY A 131 -4.55 5.20 3.05
CA GLY A 131 -5.99 5.38 2.87
C GLY A 131 -6.69 5.63 4.21
N LYS A 132 -7.90 6.18 4.16
CA LYS A 132 -8.72 6.47 5.34
C LYS A 132 -8.97 5.25 6.24
N ASP A 133 -9.05 4.08 5.63
CA ASP A 133 -9.23 2.79 6.29
C ASP A 133 -8.03 2.38 7.17
N ASN A 134 -6.83 2.82 6.84
CA ASN A 134 -5.60 2.54 7.59
C ASN A 134 -5.15 3.66 8.56
N GLU A 135 -5.88 4.77 8.65
CA GLU A 135 -5.55 5.86 9.57
C GLU A 135 -5.49 5.38 11.03
N SER A 136 -6.44 4.53 11.44
CA SER A 136 -6.48 3.96 12.79
C SER A 136 -5.28 3.08 13.13
N HIS A 137 -4.63 2.48 12.14
CA HIS A 137 -3.42 1.67 12.33
C HIS A 137 -2.17 2.55 12.54
N VAL A 138 -2.06 3.66 11.80
CA VAL A 138 -0.98 4.61 12.05
C VAL A 138 -1.13 5.25 13.42
N GLU A 139 -2.37 5.54 13.86
CA GLU A 139 -2.61 6.03 15.21
C GLU A 139 -2.27 4.99 16.29
N LEU A 140 -2.49 3.70 16.03
CA LEU A 140 -2.00 2.63 16.91
C LEU A 140 -0.47 2.63 16.99
N ALA A 141 0.24 2.79 15.86
CA ALA A 141 1.69 2.89 15.82
C ALA A 141 2.20 4.08 16.65
N ARG A 142 1.53 5.24 16.56
CA ARG A 142 1.81 6.43 17.39
C ARG A 142 1.63 6.13 18.89
N GLN A 143 0.56 5.45 19.25
CA GLN A 143 0.28 5.07 20.65
C GLN A 143 1.35 4.13 21.20
N ILE A 144 1.75 3.13 20.43
CA ILE A 144 2.79 2.17 20.83
C ILE A 144 4.15 2.88 20.90
N ALA A 145 4.52 3.72 19.93
CA ALA A 145 5.76 4.51 19.95
C ALA A 145 5.83 5.41 21.20
N ARG A 146 4.74 6.13 21.52
CA ARG A 146 4.67 6.97 22.72
C ARG A 146 4.80 6.16 24.01
N ARG A 147 4.15 5.01 24.08
CA ARG A 147 4.23 4.11 25.25
C ARG A 147 5.66 3.58 25.42
N PHE A 148 6.31 3.20 24.32
CA PHE A 148 7.70 2.76 24.34
C PHE A 148 8.63 3.87 24.84
N ASN A 149 8.55 5.05 24.25
CA ASN A 149 9.40 6.18 24.60
C ASN A 149 9.23 6.57 26.08
N ASN A 150 7.99 6.59 26.58
CA ASN A 150 7.71 6.91 27.98
C ASN A 150 8.21 5.81 28.96
N ALA A 151 8.16 4.53 28.55
CA ALA A 151 8.51 3.43 29.43
C ALA A 151 10.04 3.17 29.48
N TYR A 152 10.75 3.46 28.40
CA TYR A 152 12.16 3.07 28.25
C TYR A 152 13.07 4.25 27.89
N ALA A 153 13.00 4.76 26.66
CA ALA A 153 13.77 5.91 26.17
C ALA A 153 13.19 6.41 24.84
N ASP A 154 13.50 7.64 24.45
CA ASP A 154 13.13 8.23 23.17
C ASP A 154 13.89 7.56 22.01
N VAL A 155 13.26 6.58 21.39
CA VAL A 155 13.80 5.82 20.25
C VAL A 155 13.00 6.10 18.97
N PHE A 156 11.69 6.21 19.08
CA PHE A 156 10.79 6.32 17.94
C PHE A 156 10.27 7.74 17.75
N PRO A 157 10.33 8.29 16.51
CA PRO A 157 9.47 9.42 16.18
C PRO A 157 8.00 8.99 16.28
N LEU A 158 7.10 9.96 16.40
CA LEU A 158 5.66 9.70 16.36
C LEU A 158 5.22 9.84 14.89
N PRO A 159 4.92 8.74 14.17
CA PRO A 159 4.60 8.81 12.76
C PRO A 159 3.27 9.52 12.52
N ASP A 160 3.22 10.49 11.60
CA ASP A 160 1.99 11.17 11.23
C ASP A 160 1.27 10.45 10.09
N PRO A 161 -0.04 10.16 10.18
CA PRO A 161 -0.80 9.66 9.06
C PRO A 161 -1.01 10.78 8.03
N TYR A 162 -0.68 10.50 6.78
CA TYR A 162 -1.02 11.37 5.67
C TYR A 162 -2.18 10.74 4.90
N VAL A 163 -3.39 11.20 5.22
CA VAL A 163 -4.61 10.68 4.58
C VAL A 163 -4.99 11.60 3.43
N GLU A 164 -4.82 11.13 2.20
CA GLU A 164 -5.37 11.79 1.02
C GLU A 164 -6.73 11.21 0.65
N GLY A 165 -7.70 12.10 0.56
CA GLY A 165 -9.05 11.76 0.18
C GLY A 165 -9.21 11.55 -1.32
N GLY A 166 -10.13 10.70 -1.68
CA GLY A 166 -10.56 10.40 -3.03
C GLY A 166 -10.69 8.90 -3.24
N THR A 167 -11.80 8.33 -2.84
CA THR A 167 -12.18 7.00 -3.29
C THR A 167 -12.81 7.13 -4.66
N LEU A 168 -12.21 6.53 -5.69
CA LEU A 168 -12.82 6.45 -6.99
C LEU A 168 -13.88 5.32 -6.95
N VAL A 169 -15.08 5.63 -7.43
CA VAL A 169 -16.13 4.62 -7.60
C VAL A 169 -15.72 3.61 -8.66
N GLY A 170 -16.19 2.38 -8.54
CA GLY A 170 -16.00 1.35 -9.57
C GLY A 170 -16.64 1.73 -10.89
N THR A 171 -16.28 1.01 -11.95
CA THR A 171 -16.87 1.19 -13.29
C THR A 171 -18.38 0.88 -13.32
N ASP A 172 -18.86 0.12 -12.34
CA ASP A 172 -20.29 -0.20 -12.11
C ASP A 172 -21.08 0.96 -11.46
N GLY A 173 -20.41 1.95 -10.90
CA GLY A 173 -21.02 3.10 -10.24
C GLY A 173 -21.61 2.82 -8.85
N GLN A 174 -21.48 1.62 -8.32
CA GLN A 174 -22.15 1.21 -7.08
C GLN A 174 -21.21 1.10 -5.90
N ALA A 175 -19.99 0.60 -6.10
CA ALA A 175 -19.04 0.30 -5.06
C ALA A 175 -17.69 0.95 -5.30
N LYS A 176 -16.85 0.97 -4.25
CA LYS A 176 -15.42 1.28 -4.38
C LYS A 176 -14.79 0.33 -5.40
N MET A 177 -13.90 0.87 -6.24
CA MET A 177 -13.10 0.08 -7.17
C MET A 177 -12.40 -1.08 -6.48
N SER A 178 -12.57 -2.31 -6.98
CA SER A 178 -11.99 -3.53 -6.41
C SER A 178 -11.66 -4.56 -7.49
N LYS A 179 -10.54 -5.29 -7.30
CA LYS A 179 -10.17 -6.42 -8.17
C LYS A 179 -11.22 -7.54 -8.11
N SER A 180 -11.70 -7.87 -6.92
CA SER A 180 -12.65 -8.96 -6.69
C SER A 180 -14.03 -8.71 -7.30
N LEU A 181 -14.39 -7.45 -7.52
CA LEU A 181 -15.65 -7.05 -8.15
C LEU A 181 -15.54 -6.83 -9.67
N ASP A 182 -14.37 -7.00 -10.26
CA ASP A 182 -14.06 -6.73 -11.68
C ASP A 182 -14.54 -5.34 -12.17
N ASN A 183 -14.64 -4.38 -11.26
CA ASN A 183 -15.09 -3.01 -11.51
C ASN A 183 -13.95 -1.98 -11.53
N ALA A 184 -12.73 -2.44 -11.86
CA ALA A 184 -11.52 -1.63 -11.85
C ALA A 184 -10.91 -1.51 -13.26
N ILE A 185 -10.25 -0.37 -13.53
CA ILE A 185 -9.32 -0.18 -14.65
C ILE A 185 -7.92 -0.22 -14.06
N PHE A 186 -7.10 -1.15 -14.54
CA PHE A 186 -5.74 -1.35 -14.03
C PHE A 186 -4.72 -0.49 -14.78
N LEU A 187 -3.63 -0.13 -14.11
CA LEU A 187 -2.52 0.60 -14.73
C LEU A 187 -1.85 -0.22 -15.84
N SER A 188 -1.91 -1.54 -15.74
CA SER A 188 -1.38 -2.50 -16.71
C SER A 188 -2.34 -2.85 -17.85
N ASP A 189 -3.59 -2.36 -17.84
CA ASP A 189 -4.55 -2.63 -18.91
C ASP A 189 -4.06 -2.02 -20.22
N ASP A 190 -4.10 -2.79 -21.32
CA ASP A 190 -3.83 -2.28 -22.66
C ASP A 190 -4.95 -1.35 -23.15
N ALA A 191 -4.69 -0.64 -24.23
CA ALA A 191 -5.62 0.36 -24.77
C ALA A 191 -6.99 -0.23 -25.12
N ARG A 192 -7.01 -1.46 -25.64
CA ARG A 192 -8.24 -2.16 -26.04
C ARG A 192 -9.03 -2.63 -24.79
N THR A 193 -8.34 -3.09 -23.78
CA THR A 193 -8.96 -3.48 -22.50
C THR A 193 -9.58 -2.28 -21.80
N VAL A 194 -8.87 -1.13 -21.77
CA VAL A 194 -9.42 0.13 -21.23
C VAL A 194 -10.68 0.53 -21.99
N GLU A 195 -10.67 0.52 -23.33
CA GLU A 195 -11.84 0.85 -24.13
C GLU A 195 -13.02 -0.08 -23.82
N ARG A 196 -12.79 -1.40 -23.78
CA ARG A 196 -13.83 -2.39 -23.44
C ARG A 196 -14.40 -2.14 -22.04
N ARG A 197 -13.57 -1.89 -21.03
CA ARG A 197 -14.00 -1.61 -19.65
C ARG A 197 -14.80 -0.32 -19.57
N VAL A 198 -14.37 0.73 -20.25
CA VAL A 198 -15.09 2.01 -20.31
C VAL A 198 -16.43 1.86 -21.02
N MET A 199 -16.50 1.15 -22.14
CA MET A 199 -17.75 0.91 -22.83
C MET A 199 -18.74 0.10 -21.99
N GLY A 200 -18.23 -0.79 -21.10
CA GLY A 200 -19.02 -1.53 -20.12
C GLY A 200 -19.39 -0.78 -18.84
N MET A 201 -18.93 0.48 -18.66
CA MET A 201 -19.28 1.28 -17.48
C MET A 201 -20.78 1.52 -17.36
N TYR A 202 -21.19 1.90 -16.14
CA TYR A 202 -22.56 2.30 -15.83
C TYR A 202 -23.17 3.18 -16.92
N THR A 203 -24.41 2.92 -17.24
CA THR A 203 -25.26 3.75 -18.10
C THR A 203 -26.55 4.02 -17.34
N ASP A 204 -27.04 5.26 -17.36
CA ASP A 204 -28.27 5.64 -16.69
C ASP A 204 -29.45 4.81 -17.24
N PRO A 205 -30.08 3.96 -16.40
CA PRO A 205 -31.16 3.06 -16.86
C PRO A 205 -32.40 3.81 -17.34
N ASN A 206 -32.58 5.07 -16.94
CA ASN A 206 -33.69 5.91 -17.40
C ASN A 206 -33.43 6.50 -18.79
N ARG A 207 -32.21 6.36 -19.31
CA ARG A 207 -31.77 6.94 -20.56
C ARG A 207 -31.68 5.90 -21.68
N VAL A 208 -32.84 5.46 -22.15
CA VAL A 208 -32.95 4.45 -23.22
C VAL A 208 -32.63 4.99 -24.62
N ARG A 209 -32.52 6.31 -24.80
CA ARG A 209 -32.20 7.00 -26.06
C ARG A 209 -31.30 8.21 -25.79
N ALA A 210 -30.50 8.56 -26.80
CA ALA A 210 -29.54 9.66 -26.69
C ALA A 210 -30.17 11.06 -26.53
N ASP A 211 -31.40 11.23 -27.00
CA ASP A 211 -32.20 12.44 -26.94
C ASP A 211 -32.92 12.66 -25.58
N ILE A 212 -32.82 11.68 -24.67
CA ILE A 212 -33.33 11.82 -23.29
C ILE A 212 -32.26 12.52 -22.42
N PRO A 213 -32.64 13.60 -21.69
CA PRO A 213 -31.77 14.21 -20.71
C PRO A 213 -31.24 13.22 -19.67
N GLY A 214 -29.95 13.28 -19.34
CA GLY A 214 -29.32 12.40 -18.36
C GLY A 214 -28.82 13.13 -17.14
N THR A 215 -28.53 12.36 -16.07
CA THR A 215 -27.96 12.88 -14.82
C THR A 215 -26.44 12.75 -14.84
N VAL A 216 -25.75 13.86 -14.64
CA VAL A 216 -24.28 13.93 -14.56
C VAL A 216 -23.79 13.66 -13.13
N GLU A 217 -24.55 14.12 -12.15
CA GLU A 217 -24.22 14.03 -10.74
C GLU A 217 -24.23 12.56 -10.28
N GLY A 218 -23.07 12.11 -9.73
CA GLY A 218 -22.90 10.73 -9.29
C GLY A 218 -22.67 9.71 -10.43
N ASN A 219 -22.73 10.13 -11.70
CA ASN A 219 -22.44 9.25 -12.83
C ASN A 219 -20.92 8.94 -12.89
N PRO A 220 -20.51 7.68 -12.79
CA PRO A 220 -19.10 7.30 -12.77
C PRO A 220 -18.35 7.73 -14.02
N VAL A 221 -18.96 7.74 -15.19
CA VAL A 221 -18.32 8.15 -16.46
C VAL A 221 -17.85 9.61 -16.35
N PHE A 222 -18.68 10.50 -15.79
CA PHE A 222 -18.30 11.90 -15.61
C PHE A 222 -17.33 12.12 -14.45
N ILE A 223 -17.40 11.32 -13.38
CA ILE A 223 -16.40 11.31 -12.29
C ILE A 223 -15.01 10.99 -12.86
N TYR A 224 -14.93 10.01 -13.77
CA TYR A 224 -13.67 9.65 -14.42
C TYR A 224 -13.22 10.72 -15.41
N HIS A 225 -14.12 11.35 -16.17
CA HIS A 225 -13.80 12.51 -17.02
C HIS A 225 -13.22 13.66 -16.20
N ASP A 226 -13.86 14.01 -15.08
CA ASP A 226 -13.38 15.08 -14.20
C ASP A 226 -11.97 14.80 -13.66
N THR A 227 -11.68 13.53 -13.46
CA THR A 227 -10.43 13.10 -12.87
C THR A 227 -9.30 13.00 -13.88
N PHE A 228 -9.54 12.37 -15.03
CA PHE A 228 -8.50 11.93 -15.97
C PHE A 228 -8.49 12.70 -17.29
N ASN A 229 -9.59 13.33 -17.70
CA ASN A 229 -9.60 14.09 -18.94
C ASN A 229 -8.99 15.49 -18.72
N PRO A 230 -7.83 15.80 -19.34
CA PRO A 230 -7.20 17.11 -19.19
C PRO A 230 -7.98 18.23 -19.88
N ASN A 231 -8.81 17.91 -20.89
CA ASN A 231 -9.60 18.89 -21.63
C ASN A 231 -10.89 19.23 -20.88
N LYS A 232 -10.81 20.15 -19.92
CA LYS A 232 -11.96 20.55 -19.10
C LYS A 232 -13.08 21.19 -19.89
N VAL A 233 -12.75 21.92 -20.97
CA VAL A 233 -13.75 22.53 -21.88
C VAL A 233 -14.59 21.45 -22.55
N GLU A 234 -13.96 20.37 -23.03
CA GLU A 234 -14.69 19.24 -23.62
C GLU A 234 -15.57 18.53 -22.58
N VAL A 235 -15.07 18.35 -21.35
CA VAL A 235 -15.83 17.73 -20.27
C VAL A 235 -17.06 18.55 -19.90
N ASP A 236 -16.93 19.87 -19.83
CA ASP A 236 -18.06 20.77 -19.53
C ASP A 236 -19.10 20.79 -20.66
N ASP A 237 -18.67 20.79 -21.93
CA ASP A 237 -19.55 20.63 -23.09
C ASP A 237 -20.31 19.29 -23.06
N LEU A 238 -19.61 18.18 -22.81
CA LEU A 238 -20.23 16.87 -22.71
C LEU A 238 -21.27 16.84 -21.58
N LYS A 239 -20.98 17.42 -20.41
CA LYS A 239 -21.93 17.50 -19.30
C LYS A 239 -23.17 18.31 -19.65
N GLN A 240 -23.01 19.46 -20.33
CA GLN A 240 -24.12 20.29 -20.75
C GLN A 240 -25.00 19.56 -21.76
N ARG A 241 -24.41 18.97 -22.80
CA ARG A 241 -25.10 18.20 -23.83
C ARG A 241 -25.78 16.95 -23.25
N TYR A 242 -25.18 16.31 -22.26
CA TYR A 242 -25.76 15.14 -21.59
C TYR A 242 -27.01 15.51 -20.80
N ARG A 243 -26.98 16.60 -20.04
CA ARG A 243 -28.14 17.13 -19.29
C ARG A 243 -29.29 17.57 -20.19
N THR A 244 -29.02 17.92 -21.44
CA THR A 244 -30.02 18.41 -22.40
C THR A 244 -30.42 17.38 -23.44
N GLY A 245 -29.88 16.16 -23.37
CA GLY A 245 -30.19 15.11 -24.35
C GLY A 245 -29.60 15.35 -25.75
N HIS A 246 -28.41 15.94 -25.83
CA HIS A 246 -27.75 16.23 -27.11
C HIS A 246 -26.45 15.43 -27.32
N VAL A 247 -26.16 14.46 -26.48
CA VAL A 247 -25.02 13.56 -26.63
C VAL A 247 -25.39 12.15 -26.14
N GLY A 248 -24.95 11.11 -26.83
CA GLY A 248 -25.17 9.71 -26.45
C GLY A 248 -24.10 9.21 -25.48
N ASP A 249 -24.44 8.16 -24.69
CA ASP A 249 -23.50 7.51 -23.76
C ASP A 249 -22.28 6.95 -24.50
N VAL A 250 -22.45 6.45 -25.71
CA VAL A 250 -21.37 5.91 -26.54
C VAL A 250 -20.31 7.00 -26.82
N GLU A 251 -20.72 8.20 -27.24
CA GLU A 251 -19.79 9.31 -27.51
C GLU A 251 -19.04 9.72 -26.23
N VAL A 252 -19.76 9.86 -25.11
CA VAL A 252 -19.17 10.23 -23.82
C VAL A 252 -18.14 9.18 -23.37
N LYS A 253 -18.47 7.88 -23.48
CA LYS A 253 -17.58 6.78 -23.11
C LYS A 253 -16.37 6.68 -24.06
N GLN A 254 -16.53 6.89 -25.37
CA GLN A 254 -15.41 6.89 -26.31
C GLN A 254 -14.40 7.99 -25.99
N LYS A 255 -14.88 9.19 -25.67
CA LYS A 255 -14.02 10.31 -25.26
C LYS A 255 -13.33 10.02 -23.93
N LEU A 256 -14.00 9.37 -22.97
CA LEU A 256 -13.36 8.93 -21.74
C LEU A 256 -12.28 7.88 -22.00
N ALA A 257 -12.56 6.88 -22.85
CA ALA A 257 -11.58 5.85 -23.19
C ALA A 257 -10.33 6.45 -23.85
N ALA A 258 -10.49 7.43 -24.74
CA ALA A 258 -9.39 8.16 -25.34
C ALA A 258 -8.57 8.93 -24.29
N ALA A 259 -9.23 9.64 -23.37
CA ALA A 259 -8.59 10.39 -22.30
C ALA A 259 -7.81 9.47 -21.33
N LEU A 260 -8.40 8.33 -20.93
CA LEU A 260 -7.75 7.33 -20.09
C LEU A 260 -6.55 6.68 -20.78
N ASN A 261 -6.69 6.35 -22.08
CA ASN A 261 -5.59 5.77 -22.83
C ASN A 261 -4.43 6.76 -22.96
N HIS A 262 -4.70 8.03 -23.21
CA HIS A 262 -3.68 9.08 -23.22
C HIS A 262 -2.99 9.25 -21.83
N PHE A 263 -3.77 9.16 -20.76
CA PHE A 263 -3.23 9.21 -19.39
C PHE A 263 -2.34 8.01 -19.06
N LEU A 264 -2.72 6.80 -19.52
CA LEU A 264 -2.01 5.55 -19.21
C LEU A 264 -0.81 5.28 -20.16
N GLU A 265 -0.80 5.87 -21.35
CA GLU A 265 0.24 5.62 -22.37
C GLU A 265 1.67 5.84 -21.85
N PRO A 266 2.02 6.97 -21.19
CA PRO A 266 3.35 7.16 -20.64
C PRO A 266 3.72 6.14 -19.54
N MET A 267 2.71 5.57 -18.86
CA MET A 267 2.93 4.54 -17.85
C MET A 267 3.24 3.19 -18.51
N ARG A 268 2.54 2.86 -19.59
CA ARG A 268 2.79 1.64 -20.38
C ARG A 268 4.19 1.69 -21.00
N ASP A 269 4.59 2.84 -21.53
CA ASP A 269 5.93 3.02 -22.13
C ASP A 269 7.04 2.80 -21.10
N ARG A 270 6.91 3.43 -19.92
CA ARG A 270 7.86 3.22 -18.81
C ARG A 270 7.89 1.78 -18.35
N ARG A 271 6.70 1.15 -18.20
CA ARG A 271 6.60 -0.26 -17.84
C ARG A 271 7.36 -1.15 -18.81
N ALA A 272 7.15 -0.98 -20.11
CA ALA A 272 7.83 -1.75 -21.14
C ALA A 272 9.37 -1.60 -21.09
N ILE A 273 9.87 -0.38 -20.79
CA ILE A 273 11.31 -0.13 -20.62
C ILE A 273 11.88 -0.96 -19.46
N TYR A 274 11.18 -1.03 -18.32
CA TYR A 274 11.68 -1.79 -17.16
C TYR A 274 11.47 -3.30 -17.31
N GLU A 275 10.38 -3.74 -17.94
CA GLU A 275 10.16 -5.16 -18.24
C GLU A 275 11.21 -5.74 -19.20
N ALA A 276 11.72 -4.92 -20.12
CA ALA A 276 12.82 -5.33 -21.03
C ALA A 276 14.17 -5.50 -20.30
N GLN A 277 14.33 -4.99 -19.09
CA GLN A 277 15.55 -5.09 -18.29
C GLN A 277 15.50 -6.34 -17.40
N THR A 278 15.86 -7.49 -17.94
CA THR A 278 15.84 -8.77 -17.21
C THR A 278 16.63 -8.69 -15.90
N GLY A 279 15.98 -9.04 -14.78
CA GLY A 279 16.60 -9.07 -13.45
C GLY A 279 16.69 -7.71 -12.75
N PHE A 280 16.39 -6.60 -13.41
CA PHE A 280 16.50 -5.26 -12.80
C PHE A 280 15.57 -5.09 -11.59
N VAL A 281 14.34 -5.55 -11.69
CA VAL A 281 13.37 -5.46 -10.58
C VAL A 281 13.79 -6.32 -9.39
N ASP A 282 14.35 -7.51 -9.65
CA ASP A 282 14.88 -8.37 -8.59
C ASP A 282 16.08 -7.72 -7.89
N GLU A 283 16.95 -7.06 -8.63
CA GLU A 283 18.08 -6.31 -8.09
C GLU A 283 17.60 -5.14 -7.21
N LEU A 284 16.59 -4.39 -7.64
CA LEU A 284 15.99 -3.31 -6.84
C LEU A 284 15.43 -3.83 -5.51
N ILE A 285 14.64 -4.92 -5.55
CA ILE A 285 14.06 -5.53 -4.35
C ILE A 285 15.18 -6.05 -3.44
N TYR A 286 16.19 -6.72 -3.99
CA TYR A 286 17.31 -7.25 -3.22
C TYR A 286 18.08 -6.15 -2.51
N ASN A 287 18.55 -5.15 -3.24
CA ASN A 287 19.36 -4.05 -2.72
C ASN A 287 18.55 -3.22 -1.69
N GLY A 288 17.28 -2.93 -1.99
CA GLY A 288 16.40 -2.24 -1.07
C GLY A 288 16.14 -3.04 0.21
N THR A 289 16.00 -4.36 0.12
CA THR A 289 15.86 -5.24 1.28
C THR A 289 17.12 -5.24 2.16
N GLN A 290 18.33 -5.26 1.57
CA GLN A 290 19.56 -5.14 2.34
C GLN A 290 19.65 -3.78 3.07
N ARG A 291 19.26 -2.69 2.41
CA ARG A 291 19.21 -1.37 3.02
C ARG A 291 18.18 -1.30 4.17
N ALA A 292 16.98 -1.83 3.95
CA ALA A 292 15.93 -1.90 4.99
C ALA A 292 16.39 -2.73 6.20
N ARG A 293 17.09 -3.86 5.98
CA ARG A 293 17.65 -4.67 7.06
C ARG A 293 18.69 -3.93 7.87
N GLU A 294 19.51 -3.10 7.25
CA GLU A 294 20.50 -2.30 7.98
C GLU A 294 19.79 -1.31 8.91
N GLU A 295 18.78 -0.58 8.44
CA GLU A 295 17.97 0.30 9.28
C GLU A 295 17.25 -0.48 10.40
N ALA A 296 16.72 -1.66 10.07
CA ALA A 296 16.04 -2.52 11.04
C ALA A 296 16.98 -2.96 12.18
N ARG A 297 18.21 -3.36 11.85
CA ARG A 297 19.23 -3.73 12.86
C ARG A 297 19.58 -2.58 13.77
N GLN A 298 19.76 -1.38 13.22
CA GLN A 298 20.06 -0.18 14.01
C GLN A 298 18.90 0.15 14.96
N THR A 299 17.68 0.15 14.47
CA THR A 299 16.48 0.41 15.28
C THR A 299 16.28 -0.66 16.33
N LEU A 300 16.37 -1.94 15.98
CA LEU A 300 16.24 -3.05 16.93
C LEU A 300 17.34 -3.01 18.01
N SER A 301 18.56 -2.67 17.63
CA SER A 301 19.68 -2.48 18.58
C SER A 301 19.39 -1.35 19.58
N ALA A 302 18.86 -0.20 19.10
CA ALA A 302 18.47 0.92 19.95
C ALA A 302 17.34 0.53 20.92
N VAL A 303 16.32 -0.19 20.42
CA VAL A 303 15.20 -0.71 21.21
C VAL A 303 15.70 -1.66 22.30
N LYS A 304 16.50 -2.67 21.95
CA LYS A 304 17.04 -3.63 22.92
C LYS A 304 17.95 -2.98 23.96
N LYS A 305 18.69 -1.95 23.56
CA LYS A 305 19.52 -1.16 24.50
C LYS A 305 18.63 -0.37 25.47
N ALA A 306 17.59 0.31 24.98
CA ALA A 306 16.64 1.06 25.80
C ALA A 306 15.93 0.16 26.82
N MET A 307 15.53 -1.05 26.42
CA MET A 307 14.90 -2.06 27.28
C MET A 307 15.87 -2.77 28.22
N GLY A 308 17.20 -2.56 28.11
CA GLY A 308 18.22 -3.25 28.91
C GLY A 308 18.49 -4.70 28.49
N LEU A 309 17.87 -5.21 27.43
CA LEU A 309 18.00 -6.61 26.98
C LEU A 309 19.42 -6.96 26.52
N SER A 310 20.10 -6.03 25.84
CA SER A 310 21.49 -6.22 25.40
C SER A 310 22.48 -6.39 26.59
N GLY A 311 22.19 -5.79 27.72
CA GLY A 311 23.04 -5.83 28.89
C GLY A 311 23.09 -7.22 29.58
N ALA A 312 22.01 -7.98 29.54
CA ALA A 312 21.96 -9.32 30.12
C ALA A 312 22.88 -10.30 29.38
N TRP A 313 22.75 -10.37 28.06
CA TRP A 313 23.60 -11.24 27.23
C TRP A 313 25.08 -10.82 27.32
N ASN A 314 25.40 -9.54 27.24
CA ASN A 314 26.75 -9.05 27.31
C ASN A 314 27.44 -9.39 28.65
N ARG A 315 26.71 -9.43 29.78
CA ARG A 315 27.24 -9.89 31.06
C ARG A 315 27.54 -11.37 31.06
N ILE A 316 26.63 -12.17 30.55
CA ILE A 316 26.76 -13.63 30.49
C ILE A 316 27.91 -14.02 29.55
N SER A 317 27.94 -13.49 28.32
CA SER A 317 28.95 -13.84 27.32
C SER A 317 30.36 -13.49 27.79
N ARG A 318 30.58 -12.26 28.33
CA ARG A 318 31.88 -11.86 28.87
C ARG A 318 32.36 -12.76 30.01
N ALA A 319 31.43 -13.18 30.89
CA ALA A 319 31.79 -14.11 31.98
C ALA A 319 32.18 -15.48 31.45
N ALA A 320 31.44 -15.99 30.46
CA ALA A 320 31.70 -17.28 29.80
C ALA A 320 33.06 -17.24 29.04
N GLU A 321 33.29 -16.23 28.21
CA GLU A 321 34.52 -16.03 27.44
C GLU A 321 35.75 -15.96 28.35
N LYS A 322 35.65 -15.24 29.50
CA LYS A 322 36.73 -15.16 30.48
C LYS A 322 37.05 -16.53 31.09
N ARG A 323 36.06 -17.39 31.27
CA ARG A 323 36.24 -18.76 31.78
C ARG A 323 36.87 -19.67 30.72
N LEU A 324 36.36 -19.63 29.48
CA LEU A 324 36.83 -20.45 28.37
C LEU A 324 38.30 -20.16 28.05
N LYS A 325 38.71 -18.90 27.99
CA LYS A 325 40.12 -18.49 27.80
C LYS A 325 41.08 -18.99 28.91
N LYS A 326 40.55 -19.28 30.11
CA LYS A 326 41.38 -19.85 31.21
C LYS A 326 41.51 -21.36 31.11
N GLN A 327 40.71 -22.01 30.24
CA GLN A 327 40.69 -23.48 30.06
C GLN A 327 41.42 -23.93 28.80
N GLU A 328 41.86 -22.99 27.92
CA GLU A 328 42.73 -23.32 26.81
C GLU A 328 44.10 -23.70 27.34
N PRO A 329 44.60 -24.95 27.10
CA PRO A 329 45.95 -25.34 27.49
C PRO A 329 46.97 -24.54 26.68
N THR A 330 47.97 -23.97 27.37
CA THR A 330 49.17 -23.35 26.79
C THR A 330 49.98 -24.32 25.94
#